data_b221f080c35c5244c741a732f4f1f8a9
#
_entry.id   b221f080c35c5244c741a732f4f1f8a9
#
_cell.length_a   1.000
_cell.length_b   1.000
_cell.length_c   1.000
_cell.angle_alpha   90.00
_cell.angle_beta   90.00
_cell.angle_gamma   90.00
#
_symmetry.space_group_name_H-M   'P 1'
#
loop_
_entity.id
_entity.type
_entity.pdbx_description
1 polymer ?
#
loop_
_entity_poly.entity_id
_entity_poly.type
_entity_poly.pdbx_seq_one_letter_code
_entity_poly.pdbx_strand_id
1 'polypeptide(L)'
;MPPPLSLLHARKLHATLLKSGHHGDAYRCNLLLRAYTRGGALADARDLLDLMPSPTLVSYNTVLSGYASSSTPGLLDAALFLQMTRTPVAPDAFTYSIVSPCCGVDLGSARQVHARALKAGVFADACVGTGFIKLYAQLGLMEDARKVFDCMPLRDLMSWNVLLDCDVRSGEAGSCMKEFLSMTGSGVRPDEFTFATVLNGLAERSAGLEAMQVHSVILKSGYLKDLFLCNSLLDVYGRCGYVDLAKKLFDAMLEKDVVSWTAVISGLAACGYQADAFDIFCQMLKAAMLPNSFTFGSIVSSCAYVNDLGSGRQCHALAVKHGLELVPIVASCFVDMYSKCAKMDDAIRMFEIMPQRDIVSWNAMICGLAQNGQSARSLELYDEMMRLHCELVTPNSVTFVGVLSACSHAGDVQKGCSYFTQMVNDFHIEPISEHYTCLIDLFARAGWLDEAEETISNLPFKHDAVILGTMLNGCRKYGNLDMAKRFAKRLLVNNPDNASAIFLLSNMYIANEEWSNASVLRDAAISSGTHKVMGNSWIDVGGQVQCFKAGSSPDAQFEQIYDVLQQLQLMMVDADKLVTQVNSLCTYINSE
;
A
#
# COMPACT_ATOMS: atom_id res chain seq x y z
N MET A 1 23.26 40.02 14.31
CA MET A 1 21.84 40.30 14.61
C MET A 1 21.66 40.22 16.12
N PRO A 2 20.97 41.16 16.76
CA PRO A 2 20.68 41.06 18.20
C PRO A 2 19.85 39.78 18.47
N PRO A 3 20.01 39.10 19.62
CA PRO A 3 19.29 37.91 19.96
C PRO A 3 17.78 38.15 19.93
N PRO A 4 16.95 37.16 19.55
CA PRO A 4 15.51 37.33 19.47
C PRO A 4 14.93 37.66 20.84
N LEU A 5 14.09 38.70 20.92
CA LEU A 5 13.39 39.11 22.12
C LEU A 5 12.53 37.92 22.64
N SER A 6 12.76 37.55 23.92
CA SER A 6 11.92 36.54 24.56
C SER A 6 10.48 37.10 24.72
N LEU A 7 9.48 36.24 24.70
CA LEU A 7 8.05 36.60 24.81
C LEU A 7 7.76 37.46 26.05
N LEU A 8 8.45 37.14 27.18
CA LEU A 8 8.34 37.91 28.42
C LEU A 8 8.88 39.33 28.28
N HIS A 9 10.00 39.52 27.56
CA HIS A 9 10.54 40.83 27.27
C HIS A 9 9.65 41.61 26.30
N ALA A 10 9.09 40.95 25.31
CA ALA A 10 8.13 41.56 24.38
C ALA A 10 6.90 42.11 25.13
N ARG A 11 6.29 41.35 26.04
CA ARG A 11 5.18 41.79 26.87
C ARG A 11 5.52 42.98 27.79
N LYS A 12 6.73 42.99 28.39
CA LYS A 12 7.19 44.13 29.17
C LYS A 12 7.37 45.39 28.33
N LEU A 13 8.00 45.26 27.16
CA LEU A 13 8.16 46.36 26.20
C LEU A 13 6.82 46.88 25.68
N HIS A 14 5.86 45.99 25.42
CA HIS A 14 4.51 46.37 25.00
C HIS A 14 3.81 47.21 26.10
N ALA A 15 3.85 46.76 27.34
CA ALA A 15 3.29 47.51 28.48
C ALA A 15 3.95 48.89 28.66
N THR A 16 5.26 49.01 28.43
CA THR A 16 5.92 50.33 28.49
C THR A 16 5.57 51.22 27.32
N LEU A 17 5.42 50.65 26.12
CA LEU A 17 5.02 51.37 24.91
C LEU A 17 3.58 51.94 25.03
N LEU A 18 2.69 51.16 25.61
CA LEU A 18 1.31 51.64 25.91
C LEU A 18 1.29 52.76 26.94
N LYS A 19 2.05 52.62 28.04
CA LYS A 19 2.15 53.64 29.11
C LYS A 19 2.78 54.95 28.62
N SER A 20 3.74 54.89 27.71
CA SER A 20 4.41 56.08 27.17
C SER A 20 3.70 56.76 26.02
N GLY A 21 2.56 56.25 25.58
CA GLY A 21 1.81 56.79 24.45
C GLY A 21 2.50 56.64 23.06
N HIS A 22 3.55 55.82 22.96
CA HIS A 22 4.30 55.64 21.71
C HIS A 22 3.77 54.51 20.84
N HIS A 23 2.50 54.13 20.98
CA HIS A 23 1.85 53.11 20.12
C HIS A 23 1.63 53.59 18.67
N GLY A 24 1.98 54.86 18.34
CA GLY A 24 2.02 55.40 16.99
C GLY A 24 3.36 55.12 16.26
N ASP A 25 4.41 54.63 16.96
CA ASP A 25 5.67 54.30 16.34
C ASP A 25 5.62 52.92 15.62
N ALA A 26 5.35 52.96 14.33
CA ALA A 26 5.20 51.75 13.53
C ALA A 26 6.45 50.84 13.56
N TYR A 27 7.66 51.37 13.68
CA TYR A 27 8.87 50.56 13.75
C TYR A 27 8.94 49.71 15.02
N ARG A 28 8.68 50.35 16.17
CA ARG A 28 8.68 49.68 17.47
C ARG A 28 7.56 48.64 17.57
N CYS A 29 6.38 48.99 17.07
CA CYS A 29 5.25 48.05 16.99
C CYS A 29 5.58 46.86 16.10
N ASN A 30 6.19 47.05 14.94
CA ASN A 30 6.60 45.95 14.05
C ASN A 30 7.65 45.01 14.69
N LEU A 31 8.56 45.52 15.52
CA LEU A 31 9.48 44.69 16.29
C LEU A 31 8.74 43.82 17.32
N LEU A 32 7.75 44.37 17.99
CA LEU A 32 6.90 43.63 18.94
C LEU A 32 6.01 42.62 18.23
N LEU A 33 5.37 42.97 17.11
CA LEU A 33 4.60 42.05 16.28
C LEU A 33 5.45 40.85 15.86
N ARG A 34 6.70 41.10 15.41
CA ARG A 34 7.63 40.05 15.05
C ARG A 34 8.04 39.16 16.23
N ALA A 35 8.17 39.72 17.43
CA ALA A 35 8.46 38.97 18.63
C ALA A 35 7.27 38.10 19.08
N TYR A 36 6.05 38.62 19.01
CA TYR A 36 4.83 37.88 19.32
C TYR A 36 4.57 36.74 18.33
N THR A 37 4.66 37.00 17.01
CA THR A 37 4.45 35.98 15.97
C THR A 37 5.47 34.85 16.08
N ARG A 38 6.76 35.16 16.30
CA ARG A 38 7.80 34.14 16.53
C ARG A 38 7.62 33.35 17.82
N GLY A 39 7.05 33.99 18.85
CA GLY A 39 6.76 33.36 20.13
C GLY A 39 5.43 32.59 20.16
N GLY A 40 4.70 32.54 19.04
CA GLY A 40 3.40 31.86 18.96
C GLY A 40 2.23 32.60 19.65
N ALA A 41 2.46 33.83 20.16
CA ALA A 41 1.44 34.64 20.85
C ALA A 41 0.63 35.48 19.84
N LEU A 42 -0.11 34.80 18.94
CA LEU A 42 -0.82 35.43 17.83
C LEU A 42 -1.99 36.33 18.28
N ALA A 43 -2.64 36.02 19.41
CA ALA A 43 -3.66 36.89 19.99
C ALA A 43 -3.05 38.24 20.42
N ASP A 44 -1.92 38.21 21.15
CA ASP A 44 -1.21 39.44 21.57
C ASP A 44 -0.73 40.27 20.35
N ALA A 45 -0.32 39.57 19.26
CA ALA A 45 0.04 40.23 18.01
C ALA A 45 -1.16 40.90 17.34
N ARG A 46 -2.30 40.24 17.36
CA ARG A 46 -3.54 40.79 16.79
C ARG A 46 -4.01 42.02 17.55
N ASP A 47 -4.07 41.95 18.88
CA ASP A 47 -4.49 43.06 19.74
C ASP A 47 -3.57 44.28 19.54
N LEU A 48 -2.23 44.05 19.39
CA LEU A 48 -1.31 45.13 19.12
C LEU A 48 -1.57 45.76 17.73
N LEU A 49 -1.80 44.94 16.68
CA LEU A 49 -2.09 45.44 15.34
C LEU A 49 -3.36 46.31 15.33
N ASP A 50 -4.41 45.88 16.03
CA ASP A 50 -5.70 46.62 16.10
C ASP A 50 -5.59 47.93 16.93
N LEU A 51 -4.61 48.01 17.86
CA LEU A 51 -4.31 49.21 18.61
C LEU A 51 -3.44 50.24 17.87
N MET A 52 -2.79 49.83 16.74
CA MET A 52 -1.96 50.75 15.95
C MET A 52 -2.80 51.77 15.20
N PRO A 53 -2.53 53.10 15.37
CA PRO A 53 -3.30 54.13 14.66
C PRO A 53 -3.12 54.10 13.14
N SER A 54 -1.95 53.71 12.68
CA SER A 54 -1.59 53.61 11.26
C SER A 54 -0.76 52.34 10.99
N PRO A 55 -1.38 51.14 10.91
CA PRO A 55 -0.67 49.95 10.55
C PRO A 55 -0.09 50.04 9.15
N THR A 56 1.15 49.58 8.98
CA THR A 56 1.86 49.56 7.71
C THR A 56 1.71 48.19 7.00
N LEU A 57 2.07 48.11 5.74
CA LEU A 57 2.16 46.85 4.99
C LEU A 57 2.98 45.79 5.75
N VAL A 58 4.13 46.22 6.33
CA VAL A 58 4.99 45.33 7.14
C VAL A 58 4.27 44.81 8.39
N SER A 59 3.41 45.65 9.03
CA SER A 59 2.62 45.26 10.19
C SER A 59 1.67 44.13 9.85
N TYR A 60 0.87 44.30 8.77
CA TYR A 60 -0.06 43.28 8.29
C TYR A 60 0.67 41.99 7.84
N ASN A 61 1.71 42.11 7.02
CA ASN A 61 2.45 40.95 6.53
C ASN A 61 3.13 40.17 7.65
N THR A 62 3.57 40.83 8.74
CA THR A 62 4.16 40.16 9.89
C THR A 62 3.15 39.29 10.62
N VAL A 63 1.93 39.80 10.83
CA VAL A 63 0.87 39.06 11.54
C VAL A 63 0.29 37.96 10.64
N LEU A 64 0.05 38.22 9.36
CA LEU A 64 -0.35 37.21 8.37
C LEU A 64 0.65 36.06 8.29
N SER A 65 1.96 36.34 8.21
CA SER A 65 2.99 35.29 8.24
C SER A 65 2.97 34.47 9.54
N GLY A 66 2.65 35.10 10.65
CA GLY A 66 2.48 34.40 11.94
C GLY A 66 1.32 33.43 11.92
N TYR A 67 0.16 33.84 11.40
CA TYR A 67 -1.00 32.96 11.25
C TYR A 67 -0.74 31.84 10.24
N ALA A 68 -0.14 32.13 9.09
CA ALA A 68 0.20 31.15 8.08
C ALA A 68 1.13 30.04 8.59
N SER A 69 1.97 30.36 9.59
CA SER A 69 2.88 29.39 10.22
C SER A 69 2.24 28.63 11.39
N SER A 70 0.99 28.91 11.76
CA SER A 70 0.30 28.27 12.87
C SER A 70 -0.32 26.93 12.46
N SER A 71 -0.63 26.07 13.44
CA SER A 71 -1.21 24.74 13.23
C SER A 71 -2.67 24.78 12.74
N THR A 72 -3.31 25.95 12.73
CA THR A 72 -4.71 26.17 12.30
C THR A 72 -4.79 27.34 11.32
N PRO A 73 -4.26 27.20 10.10
CA PRO A 73 -4.44 28.22 9.06
C PRO A 73 -5.90 28.26 8.57
N GLY A 74 -6.43 29.41 8.24
CA GLY A 74 -7.65 29.48 7.47
C GLY A 74 -8.55 30.72 7.71
N LEU A 75 -9.46 30.67 8.68
CA LEU A 75 -10.51 31.70 8.85
C LEU A 75 -9.99 33.05 9.36
N LEU A 76 -8.97 33.05 10.24
CA LEU A 76 -8.41 34.28 10.82
C LEU A 76 -7.55 35.05 9.83
N ASP A 77 -6.86 34.36 8.95
CA ASP A 77 -6.01 34.97 7.91
C ASP A 77 -6.84 35.68 6.85
N ALA A 78 -7.92 35.05 6.40
CA ALA A 78 -8.85 35.66 5.45
C ALA A 78 -9.52 36.91 6.03
N ALA A 79 -9.92 36.88 7.31
CA ALA A 79 -10.51 38.03 7.99
C ALA A 79 -9.51 39.20 8.12
N LEU A 80 -8.25 38.92 8.47
CA LEU A 80 -7.19 39.94 8.55
C LEU A 80 -6.87 40.54 7.18
N PHE A 81 -6.79 39.71 6.16
CA PHE A 81 -6.60 40.19 4.78
C PHE A 81 -7.76 41.09 4.31
N LEU A 82 -8.99 40.68 4.60
CA LEU A 82 -10.18 41.53 4.31
C LEU A 82 -10.15 42.85 5.06
N GLN A 83 -9.71 42.86 6.32
CA GLN A 83 -9.53 44.09 7.08
C GLN A 83 -8.48 44.99 6.43
N MET A 84 -7.30 44.44 6.07
CA MET A 84 -6.27 45.17 5.35
C MET A 84 -6.77 45.82 4.07
N THR A 85 -7.58 45.11 3.26
CA THR A 85 -8.13 45.64 2.01
C THR A 85 -9.15 46.79 2.20
N ARG A 86 -9.65 47.03 3.44
CA ARG A 86 -10.50 48.14 3.80
C ARG A 86 -9.72 49.36 4.26
N THR A 87 -8.41 49.23 4.47
CA THR A 87 -7.49 50.31 4.83
C THR A 87 -6.82 50.88 3.54
N PRO A 88 -6.17 52.02 3.60
CA PRO A 88 -5.44 52.56 2.46
C PRO A 88 -4.14 51.80 2.13
N VAL A 89 -3.84 50.74 2.88
CA VAL A 89 -2.63 49.90 2.67
C VAL A 89 -2.91 48.87 1.58
N ALA A 90 -2.27 49.04 0.42
CA ALA A 90 -2.42 48.10 -0.69
C ALA A 90 -1.60 46.83 -0.43
N PRO A 91 -2.23 45.63 -0.57
CA PRO A 91 -1.51 44.34 -0.52
C PRO A 91 -0.49 44.23 -1.65
N ASP A 92 0.71 43.77 -1.36
CA ASP A 92 1.76 43.51 -2.33
C ASP A 92 1.86 42.00 -2.70
N ALA A 93 2.78 41.68 -3.62
CA ALA A 93 3.01 40.29 -4.02
C ALA A 93 3.31 39.35 -2.83
N PHE A 94 4.06 39.85 -1.85
CA PHE A 94 4.40 39.11 -0.65
C PHE A 94 3.15 38.82 0.22
N THR A 95 2.23 39.79 0.34
CA THR A 95 0.94 39.61 1.01
C THR A 95 0.13 38.47 0.35
N TYR A 96 0.01 38.50 -0.98
CA TYR A 96 -0.73 37.48 -1.71
C TYR A 96 -0.06 36.10 -1.63
N SER A 97 1.27 36.00 -1.64
CA SER A 97 1.97 34.72 -1.47
C SER A 97 1.76 34.07 -0.11
N ILE A 98 1.54 34.87 0.95
CA ILE A 98 1.22 34.38 2.29
C ILE A 98 -0.24 33.94 2.39
N VAL A 99 -1.16 34.75 1.84
CA VAL A 99 -2.61 34.56 2.05
C VAL A 99 -3.16 33.44 1.14
N SER A 100 -2.63 33.27 -0.07
CA SER A 100 -3.14 32.29 -1.02
C SER A 100 -3.15 30.86 -0.47
N PRO A 101 -2.09 30.32 0.15
CA PRO A 101 -2.14 28.96 0.72
C PRO A 101 -3.09 28.80 1.91
N CYS A 102 -3.38 29.92 2.61
CA CYS A 102 -4.22 29.90 3.81
C CYS A 102 -5.73 29.92 3.51
N CYS A 103 -6.13 30.26 2.29
CA CYS A 103 -7.55 30.31 1.88
C CYS A 103 -8.10 28.93 1.46
N GLY A 104 -7.37 27.82 1.67
CA GLY A 104 -7.75 26.48 1.25
C GLY A 104 -8.98 25.88 1.97
N VAL A 105 -9.66 26.64 2.82
CA VAL A 105 -10.84 26.16 3.57
C VAL A 105 -12.15 26.42 2.81
N ASP A 106 -12.20 27.46 1.94
CA ASP A 106 -13.42 27.85 1.22
C ASP A 106 -13.10 28.36 -0.19
N LEU A 107 -13.75 27.73 -1.18
CA LEU A 107 -13.62 28.09 -2.60
C LEU A 107 -14.04 29.56 -2.89
N GLY A 108 -15.04 30.06 -2.17
CA GLY A 108 -15.51 31.44 -2.34
C GLY A 108 -14.44 32.45 -1.97
N SER A 109 -13.80 32.27 -0.84
CA SER A 109 -12.67 33.10 -0.36
C SER A 109 -11.47 32.99 -1.30
N ALA A 110 -11.13 31.77 -1.74
CA ALA A 110 -10.04 31.54 -2.69
C ALA A 110 -10.22 32.34 -3.99
N ARG A 111 -11.41 32.27 -4.60
CA ARG A 111 -11.75 33.01 -5.83
C ARG A 111 -11.72 34.52 -5.63
N GLN A 112 -12.19 35.03 -4.47
CA GLN A 112 -12.15 36.46 -4.16
C GLN A 112 -10.71 36.99 -4.06
N VAL A 113 -9.83 36.25 -3.34
CA VAL A 113 -8.41 36.62 -3.21
C VAL A 113 -7.73 36.57 -4.56
N HIS A 114 -7.98 35.53 -5.37
CA HIS A 114 -7.44 35.38 -6.72
C HIS A 114 -7.88 36.56 -7.62
N ALA A 115 -9.18 36.89 -7.66
CA ALA A 115 -9.68 38.00 -8.46
C ALA A 115 -9.06 39.37 -8.05
N ARG A 116 -8.77 39.57 -6.77
CA ARG A 116 -8.08 40.78 -6.28
C ARG A 116 -6.62 40.81 -6.68
N ALA A 117 -5.91 39.66 -6.61
CA ALA A 117 -4.53 39.55 -7.06
C ALA A 117 -4.39 39.87 -8.55
N LEU A 118 -5.33 39.37 -9.38
CA LEU A 118 -5.40 39.72 -10.81
C LEU A 118 -5.60 41.23 -11.03
N LYS A 119 -6.55 41.86 -10.30
CA LYS A 119 -6.81 43.29 -10.40
C LYS A 119 -5.63 44.13 -9.91
N ALA A 120 -4.88 43.66 -8.92
CA ALA A 120 -3.68 44.34 -8.42
C ALA A 120 -2.47 44.19 -9.34
N GLY A 121 -2.54 43.37 -10.38
CA GLY A 121 -1.44 43.18 -11.34
C GLY A 121 -0.22 42.42 -10.76
N VAL A 122 -0.37 41.75 -9.60
CA VAL A 122 0.76 41.10 -8.90
C VAL A 122 1.08 39.70 -9.44
N PHE A 123 0.35 39.24 -10.44
CA PHE A 123 0.58 37.94 -11.09
C PHE A 123 1.88 37.85 -11.92
N ALA A 124 2.56 38.97 -12.10
CA ALA A 124 3.91 38.98 -12.69
C ALA A 124 4.96 38.33 -11.76
N ASP A 125 4.65 38.20 -10.45
CA ASP A 125 5.50 37.55 -9.47
C ASP A 125 5.20 36.04 -9.42
N ALA A 126 6.22 35.22 -9.72
CA ALA A 126 6.11 33.77 -9.74
C ALA A 126 5.67 33.18 -8.38
N CYS A 127 6.05 33.79 -7.24
CA CYS A 127 5.67 33.34 -5.91
C CYS A 127 4.15 33.44 -5.69
N VAL A 128 3.50 34.47 -6.24
CA VAL A 128 2.04 34.64 -6.17
C VAL A 128 1.34 33.53 -6.96
N GLY A 129 1.75 33.31 -8.21
CA GLY A 129 1.20 32.24 -9.05
C GLY A 129 1.36 30.85 -8.40
N THR A 130 2.54 30.56 -7.89
CA THR A 130 2.84 29.32 -7.17
C THR A 130 1.93 29.11 -5.93
N GLY A 131 1.66 30.19 -5.19
CA GLY A 131 0.72 30.17 -4.06
C GLY A 131 -0.70 29.78 -4.49
N PHE A 132 -1.19 30.33 -5.61
CA PHE A 132 -2.53 29.98 -6.14
C PHE A 132 -2.59 28.59 -6.75
N ILE A 133 -1.51 28.07 -7.35
CA ILE A 133 -1.43 26.66 -7.80
C ILE A 133 -1.64 25.73 -6.61
N LYS A 134 -0.90 25.95 -5.50
CA LYS A 134 -1.07 25.17 -4.25
C LYS A 134 -2.48 25.28 -3.70
N LEU A 135 -3.05 26.47 -3.68
CA LEU A 135 -4.39 26.72 -3.19
C LEU A 135 -5.46 25.91 -3.94
N TYR A 136 -5.46 25.97 -5.28
CA TYR A 136 -6.44 25.24 -6.07
C TYR A 136 -6.22 23.72 -6.01
N ALA A 137 -4.97 23.26 -5.94
CA ALA A 137 -4.66 21.85 -5.74
C ALA A 137 -5.16 21.33 -4.38
N GLN A 138 -5.02 22.09 -3.29
CA GLN A 138 -5.56 21.72 -1.98
C GLN A 138 -7.09 21.65 -1.96
N LEU A 139 -7.76 22.42 -2.81
CA LEU A 139 -9.21 22.36 -3.00
C LEU A 139 -9.68 21.25 -3.95
N GLY A 140 -8.74 20.42 -4.47
CA GLY A 140 -9.04 19.37 -5.44
C GLY A 140 -9.36 19.86 -6.85
N LEU A 141 -9.04 21.13 -7.17
CA LEU A 141 -9.35 21.79 -8.44
C LEU A 141 -8.10 21.89 -9.32
N MET A 142 -7.53 20.73 -9.73
CA MET A 142 -6.29 20.70 -10.52
C MET A 142 -6.39 21.41 -11.88
N GLU A 143 -7.56 21.36 -12.53
CA GLU A 143 -7.76 22.11 -13.79
C GLU A 143 -7.61 23.63 -13.59
N ASP A 144 -8.12 24.16 -12.48
CA ASP A 144 -7.98 25.59 -12.17
C ASP A 144 -6.53 25.92 -11.77
N ALA A 145 -5.83 25.01 -11.08
CA ALA A 145 -4.39 25.15 -10.80
C ALA A 145 -3.57 25.22 -12.09
N ARG A 146 -3.85 24.38 -13.09
CA ARG A 146 -3.20 24.41 -14.42
C ARG A 146 -3.51 25.71 -15.17
N LYS A 147 -4.75 26.20 -15.15
CA LYS A 147 -5.10 27.50 -15.75
C LYS A 147 -4.30 28.64 -15.13
N VAL A 148 -4.15 28.65 -13.81
CA VAL A 148 -3.29 29.62 -13.12
C VAL A 148 -1.86 29.54 -13.63
N PHE A 149 -1.30 28.34 -13.70
CA PHE A 149 0.05 28.10 -14.22
C PHE A 149 0.19 28.58 -15.67
N ASP A 150 -0.80 28.31 -16.52
CA ASP A 150 -0.79 28.74 -17.93
C ASP A 150 -0.90 30.27 -18.10
N CYS A 151 -1.53 30.95 -17.15
CA CYS A 151 -1.63 32.39 -17.13
C CYS A 151 -0.36 33.09 -16.60
N MET A 152 0.59 32.34 -16.00
CA MET A 152 1.83 32.94 -15.48
C MET A 152 2.74 33.41 -16.61
N PRO A 153 3.17 34.69 -16.61
CA PRO A 153 4.07 35.23 -17.65
C PRO A 153 5.49 34.66 -17.53
N LEU A 154 5.93 34.36 -16.32
CA LEU A 154 7.23 33.77 -16.02
C LEU A 154 7.00 32.47 -15.23
N ARG A 155 7.47 31.37 -15.80
CA ARG A 155 7.43 30.05 -15.20
C ARG A 155 8.85 29.65 -14.84
N ASP A 156 9.18 29.77 -13.55
CA ASP A 156 10.49 29.40 -13.04
C ASP A 156 10.50 27.91 -12.58
N LEU A 157 11.66 27.42 -12.20
CA LEU A 157 11.84 26.05 -11.70
C LEU A 157 10.89 25.73 -10.54
N MET A 158 10.67 26.69 -9.63
CA MET A 158 9.82 26.50 -8.46
C MET A 158 8.34 26.32 -8.85
N SER A 159 7.85 27.09 -9.82
CA SER A 159 6.46 26.98 -10.29
C SER A 159 6.20 25.64 -10.99
N TRP A 160 7.15 25.16 -11.79
CA TRP A 160 7.09 23.81 -12.37
C TRP A 160 7.10 22.71 -11.30
N ASN A 161 8.02 22.78 -10.34
CA ASN A 161 8.12 21.79 -9.27
C ASN A 161 6.85 21.72 -8.42
N VAL A 162 6.21 22.88 -8.16
CA VAL A 162 4.95 22.93 -7.42
C VAL A 162 3.81 22.30 -8.23
N LEU A 163 3.72 22.56 -9.53
CA LEU A 163 2.69 21.94 -10.38
C LEU A 163 2.85 20.42 -10.39
N LEU A 164 4.07 19.92 -10.62
CA LEU A 164 4.39 18.49 -10.61
C LEU A 164 4.05 17.83 -9.25
N ASP A 165 4.42 18.45 -8.13
CA ASP A 165 4.10 17.94 -6.79
C ASP A 165 2.57 17.89 -6.54
N CYS A 166 1.84 18.89 -7.02
CA CYS A 166 0.38 18.91 -6.92
C CYS A 166 -0.27 17.82 -7.78
N ASP A 167 0.21 17.57 -9.00
CA ASP A 167 -0.28 16.48 -9.87
C ASP A 167 -0.09 15.11 -9.22
N VAL A 168 1.08 14.86 -8.62
CA VAL A 168 1.35 13.60 -7.90
C VAL A 168 0.43 13.45 -6.71
N ARG A 169 0.31 14.46 -5.84
CA ARG A 169 -0.52 14.40 -4.62
C ARG A 169 -2.02 14.28 -4.88
N SER A 170 -2.49 14.81 -6.02
CA SER A 170 -3.90 14.70 -6.39
C SER A 170 -4.27 13.38 -7.04
N GLY A 171 -3.31 12.47 -7.21
CA GLY A 171 -3.48 11.19 -7.92
C GLY A 171 -3.54 11.35 -9.45
N GLU A 172 -3.32 12.56 -9.98
CA GLU A 172 -3.24 12.82 -11.42
C GLU A 172 -1.82 12.62 -11.99
N ALA A 173 -1.09 11.67 -11.42
CA ALA A 173 0.28 11.34 -11.84
C ALA A 173 0.43 11.05 -13.36
N GLY A 174 -0.71 10.85 -14.06
CA GLY A 174 -0.79 10.76 -15.51
C GLY A 174 -0.34 12.00 -16.27
N SER A 175 -0.52 13.17 -15.68
CA SER A 175 -0.12 14.45 -16.26
C SER A 175 1.35 14.76 -16.00
N CYS A 176 1.96 14.18 -14.98
CA CYS A 176 3.30 14.49 -14.51
C CYS A 176 4.37 14.36 -15.62
N MET A 177 4.33 13.30 -16.43
CA MET A 177 5.28 13.15 -17.55
C MET A 177 5.06 14.19 -18.64
N LYS A 178 3.82 14.56 -18.93
CA LYS A 178 3.48 15.62 -19.91
C LYS A 178 4.02 16.97 -19.45
N GLU A 179 3.81 17.31 -18.18
CA GLU A 179 4.31 18.56 -17.59
C GLU A 179 5.84 18.58 -17.54
N PHE A 180 6.48 17.46 -17.20
CA PHE A 180 7.94 17.34 -17.24
C PHE A 180 8.52 17.57 -18.64
N LEU A 181 7.89 17.01 -19.68
CA LEU A 181 8.30 17.23 -21.06
C LEU A 181 8.09 18.68 -21.48
N SER A 182 6.99 19.31 -21.06
CA SER A 182 6.71 20.73 -21.32
C SER A 182 7.74 21.63 -20.63
N MET A 183 8.12 21.32 -19.40
CA MET A 183 9.18 22.01 -18.65
C MET A 183 10.52 21.96 -19.40
N THR A 184 10.96 20.77 -19.78
CA THR A 184 12.22 20.58 -20.51
C THR A 184 12.18 21.25 -21.88
N GLY A 185 11.04 21.22 -22.58
CA GLY A 185 10.79 21.91 -23.85
C GLY A 185 10.82 23.43 -23.75
N SER A 186 10.45 24.00 -22.59
CA SER A 186 10.53 25.43 -22.32
C SER A 186 11.96 25.93 -22.00
N GLY A 187 12.93 25.02 -21.91
CA GLY A 187 14.34 25.35 -21.62
C GLY A 187 14.64 25.46 -20.12
N VAL A 188 13.69 25.21 -19.23
CA VAL A 188 13.93 25.16 -17.80
C VAL A 188 14.62 23.83 -17.46
N ARG A 189 15.79 23.91 -16.80
CA ARG A 189 16.55 22.71 -16.41
C ARG A 189 15.96 22.09 -15.16
N PRO A 190 15.57 20.79 -15.20
CA PRO A 190 15.16 20.05 -14.03
C PRO A 190 16.29 19.97 -12.98
N ASP A 191 15.94 20.03 -11.71
CA ASP A 191 16.83 19.77 -10.58
C ASP A 191 16.53 18.40 -9.93
N GLU A 192 17.25 18.08 -8.88
CA GLU A 192 17.09 16.82 -8.13
C GLU A 192 15.66 16.64 -7.60
N PHE A 193 15.05 17.73 -7.13
CA PHE A 193 13.68 17.70 -6.63
C PHE A 193 12.67 17.42 -7.74
N THR A 194 12.85 18.04 -8.91
CA THR A 194 12.03 17.78 -10.11
C THR A 194 12.04 16.29 -10.47
N PHE A 195 13.25 15.72 -10.60
CA PHE A 195 13.41 14.31 -10.97
C PHE A 195 12.77 13.39 -9.94
N ALA A 196 12.98 13.63 -8.64
CA ALA A 196 12.41 12.82 -7.57
C ALA A 196 10.88 12.87 -7.58
N THR A 197 10.28 14.05 -7.76
CA THR A 197 8.83 14.22 -7.83
C THR A 197 8.24 13.47 -9.03
N VAL A 198 8.85 13.58 -10.21
CA VAL A 198 8.42 12.85 -11.41
C VAL A 198 8.55 11.36 -11.22
N LEU A 199 9.67 10.86 -10.68
CA LEU A 199 9.87 9.43 -10.42
C LEU A 199 8.84 8.89 -9.44
N ASN A 200 8.51 9.62 -8.37
CA ASN A 200 7.45 9.24 -7.44
C ASN A 200 6.09 9.07 -8.14
N GLY A 201 5.70 10.04 -8.96
CA GLY A 201 4.46 9.95 -9.73
C GLY A 201 4.44 8.76 -10.72
N LEU A 202 5.58 8.45 -11.34
CA LEU A 202 5.72 7.29 -12.22
C LEU A 202 5.67 5.96 -11.46
N ALA A 203 6.21 5.91 -10.24
CA ALA A 203 6.17 4.73 -9.38
C ALA A 203 4.73 4.37 -8.98
N GLU A 204 3.90 5.36 -8.62
CA GLU A 204 2.50 5.14 -8.26
C GLU A 204 1.66 4.54 -9.40
N ARG A 205 2.02 4.86 -10.65
CA ARG A 205 1.34 4.34 -11.85
C ARG A 205 1.97 3.09 -12.45
N SER A 206 3.06 2.62 -11.88
CA SER A 206 3.87 1.54 -12.49
C SER A 206 4.27 1.85 -13.94
N ALA A 207 4.61 3.12 -14.24
CA ALA A 207 4.93 3.64 -15.57
C ALA A 207 6.43 3.48 -15.89
N GLY A 208 6.89 2.26 -16.05
CA GLY A 208 8.31 1.96 -16.16
C GLY A 208 8.96 2.41 -17.47
N LEU A 209 8.23 2.51 -18.58
CA LEU A 209 8.77 3.02 -19.85
C LEU A 209 9.08 4.51 -19.75
N GLU A 210 8.20 5.28 -19.13
CA GLU A 210 8.42 6.71 -18.87
C GLU A 210 9.59 6.90 -17.89
N ALA A 211 9.70 6.04 -16.88
CA ALA A 211 10.82 6.07 -15.94
C ALA A 211 12.18 5.88 -16.65
N MET A 212 12.26 5.02 -17.67
CA MET A 212 13.47 4.88 -18.49
C MET A 212 13.81 6.16 -19.29
N GLN A 213 12.79 6.88 -19.76
CA GLN A 213 13.01 8.17 -20.42
C GLN A 213 13.59 9.19 -19.43
N VAL A 214 13.00 9.30 -18.23
CA VAL A 214 13.50 10.20 -17.18
C VAL A 214 14.92 9.79 -16.76
N HIS A 215 15.20 8.49 -16.58
CA HIS A 215 16.55 7.99 -16.29
C HIS A 215 17.57 8.43 -17.36
N SER A 216 17.19 8.39 -18.64
CA SER A 216 18.08 8.87 -19.72
C SER A 216 18.40 10.37 -19.62
N VAL A 217 17.44 11.18 -19.13
CA VAL A 217 17.66 12.62 -18.90
C VAL A 217 18.55 12.83 -17.68
N ILE A 218 18.34 12.10 -16.59
CA ILE A 218 19.18 12.11 -15.37
C ILE A 218 20.64 11.79 -15.74
N LEU A 219 20.85 10.74 -16.56
CA LEU A 219 22.17 10.36 -17.10
C LEU A 219 22.85 11.52 -17.83
N LYS A 220 22.14 12.13 -18.78
CA LYS A 220 22.65 13.24 -19.59
C LYS A 220 22.93 14.50 -18.77
N SER A 221 22.17 14.71 -17.71
CA SER A 221 22.31 15.85 -16.80
C SER A 221 23.40 15.66 -15.75
N GLY A 222 24.00 14.47 -15.65
CA GLY A 222 25.09 14.17 -14.72
C GLY A 222 24.67 13.88 -13.28
N TYR A 223 23.39 13.72 -13.01
CA TYR A 223 22.84 13.50 -11.67
C TYR A 223 22.90 12.05 -11.16
N LEU A 224 23.45 11.09 -11.93
CA LEU A 224 23.59 9.69 -11.47
C LEU A 224 24.53 9.48 -10.28
N LYS A 225 25.23 10.52 -9.85
CA LYS A 225 26.02 10.49 -8.61
C LYS A 225 25.18 10.82 -7.37
N ASP A 226 23.98 11.34 -7.57
CA ASP A 226 23.07 11.65 -6.49
C ASP A 226 22.42 10.37 -5.96
N LEU A 227 22.70 10.07 -4.69
CA LEU A 227 22.23 8.85 -4.02
C LEU A 227 20.70 8.83 -3.89
N PHE A 228 20.09 9.99 -3.65
CA PHE A 228 18.64 10.10 -3.49
C PHE A 228 17.91 9.79 -4.80
N LEU A 229 18.41 10.31 -5.92
CA LEU A 229 17.84 10.01 -7.25
C LEU A 229 18.05 8.56 -7.67
N CYS A 230 19.22 7.99 -7.38
CA CYS A 230 19.46 6.57 -7.61
C CYS A 230 18.46 5.71 -6.81
N ASN A 231 18.23 6.03 -5.54
CA ASN A 231 17.26 5.32 -4.70
C ASN A 231 15.83 5.45 -5.23
N SER A 232 15.44 6.63 -5.72
CA SER A 232 14.13 6.83 -6.35
C SER A 232 13.98 6.02 -7.64
N LEU A 233 15.02 5.93 -8.47
CA LEU A 233 15.04 5.07 -9.66
C LEU A 233 14.94 3.59 -9.31
N LEU A 234 15.64 3.14 -8.26
CA LEU A 234 15.54 1.75 -7.78
C LEU A 234 14.12 1.40 -7.33
N ASP A 235 13.45 2.31 -6.60
CA ASP A 235 12.06 2.12 -6.16
C ASP A 235 11.11 2.03 -7.35
N VAL A 236 11.22 2.94 -8.32
CA VAL A 236 10.38 2.91 -9.53
C VAL A 236 10.57 1.60 -10.30
N TYR A 237 11.82 1.21 -10.56
CA TYR A 237 12.09 -0.04 -11.29
C TYR A 237 11.62 -1.27 -10.54
N GLY A 238 11.76 -1.29 -9.21
CA GLY A 238 11.21 -2.35 -8.36
C GLY A 238 9.69 -2.45 -8.47
N ARG A 239 8.97 -1.34 -8.33
CA ARG A 239 7.50 -1.31 -8.43
C ARG A 239 6.98 -1.63 -9.83
N CYS A 240 7.72 -1.25 -10.87
CA CYS A 240 7.35 -1.53 -12.26
C CYS A 240 7.74 -2.93 -12.75
N GLY A 241 8.41 -3.75 -11.93
CA GLY A 241 8.84 -5.09 -12.32
C GLY A 241 10.08 -5.13 -13.21
N TYR A 242 10.79 -4.00 -13.41
CA TYR A 242 12.03 -3.93 -14.20
C TYR A 242 13.26 -4.34 -13.37
N VAL A 243 13.22 -5.55 -12.83
CA VAL A 243 14.19 -6.10 -11.87
C VAL A 243 15.62 -6.06 -12.39
N ASP A 244 15.84 -6.42 -13.67
CA ASP A 244 17.18 -6.41 -14.28
C ASP A 244 17.77 -5.00 -14.35
N LEU A 245 16.94 -3.97 -14.60
CA LEU A 245 17.39 -2.59 -14.60
C LEU A 245 17.70 -2.09 -13.18
N ALA A 246 16.88 -2.48 -12.21
CA ALA A 246 17.14 -2.17 -10.81
C ALA A 246 18.49 -2.78 -10.35
N LYS A 247 18.75 -4.05 -10.65
CA LYS A 247 20.03 -4.72 -10.34
C LYS A 247 21.22 -4.02 -11.01
N LYS A 248 21.14 -3.75 -12.31
CA LYS A 248 22.21 -3.06 -13.06
C LYS A 248 22.51 -1.68 -12.50
N LEU A 249 21.46 -0.90 -12.16
CA LEU A 249 21.64 0.40 -11.54
C LEU A 249 22.30 0.27 -10.18
N PHE A 250 21.80 -0.65 -9.34
CA PHE A 250 22.36 -0.91 -8.01
C PHE A 250 23.83 -1.30 -8.07
N ASP A 251 24.21 -2.19 -9.00
CA ASP A 251 25.61 -2.61 -9.17
C ASP A 251 26.50 -1.45 -9.61
N ALA A 252 25.99 -0.56 -10.46
CA ALA A 252 26.69 0.62 -10.96
C ALA A 252 26.85 1.74 -9.92
N MET A 253 26.07 1.75 -8.85
CA MET A 253 26.16 2.76 -7.79
C MET A 253 27.49 2.65 -7.05
N LEU A 254 28.21 3.78 -6.95
CA LEU A 254 29.49 3.88 -6.24
C LEU A 254 29.30 3.81 -4.72
N GLU A 255 28.30 4.52 -4.25
CA GLU A 255 27.91 4.56 -2.83
C GLU A 255 26.52 3.93 -2.67
N LYS A 256 26.34 3.13 -1.65
CA LYS A 256 25.09 2.44 -1.34
C LYS A 256 24.79 2.63 0.15
N ASP A 257 23.63 3.18 0.45
CA ASP A 257 23.13 3.31 1.81
C ASP A 257 22.05 2.25 2.13
N VAL A 258 21.54 2.25 3.35
CA VAL A 258 20.49 1.33 3.80
C VAL A 258 19.23 1.44 2.91
N VAL A 259 18.95 2.64 2.37
CA VAL A 259 17.79 2.87 1.49
C VAL A 259 17.99 2.18 0.15
N SER A 260 19.20 2.29 -0.44
CA SER A 260 19.54 1.60 -1.71
C SER A 260 19.37 0.08 -1.59
N TRP A 261 19.95 -0.51 -0.53
CA TRP A 261 19.82 -1.95 -0.27
C TRP A 261 18.36 -2.35 -0.07
N THR A 262 17.61 -1.59 0.75
CA THR A 262 16.20 -1.88 1.03
C THR A 262 15.33 -1.77 -0.23
N ALA A 263 15.55 -0.75 -1.07
CA ALA A 263 14.79 -0.56 -2.31
C ALA A 263 14.94 -1.75 -3.26
N VAL A 264 16.17 -2.25 -3.45
CA VAL A 264 16.42 -3.41 -4.31
C VAL A 264 15.82 -4.69 -3.70
N ILE A 265 16.03 -4.94 -2.41
CA ILE A 265 15.47 -6.12 -1.72
C ILE A 265 13.94 -6.11 -1.83
N SER A 266 13.29 -4.97 -1.54
CA SER A 266 11.82 -4.84 -1.61
C SER A 266 11.30 -5.01 -3.03
N GLY A 267 11.98 -4.42 -4.03
CA GLY A 267 11.61 -4.54 -5.44
C GLY A 267 11.69 -5.99 -5.92
N LEU A 268 12.78 -6.70 -5.61
CA LEU A 268 12.97 -8.12 -5.92
C LEU A 268 11.89 -8.99 -5.27
N ALA A 269 11.65 -8.76 -3.98
CA ALA A 269 10.64 -9.48 -3.20
C ALA A 269 9.23 -9.30 -3.79
N ALA A 270 8.85 -8.08 -4.12
CA ALA A 270 7.54 -7.76 -4.70
C ALA A 270 7.32 -8.39 -6.09
N CYS A 271 8.40 -8.55 -6.86
CA CYS A 271 8.36 -9.13 -8.21
C CYS A 271 8.48 -10.67 -8.23
N GLY A 272 8.55 -11.33 -7.09
CA GLY A 272 8.63 -12.78 -7.04
C GLY A 272 10.05 -13.36 -7.16
N TYR A 273 11.10 -12.52 -7.09
CA TYR A 273 12.52 -12.93 -7.13
C TYR A 273 13.10 -13.11 -5.72
N GLN A 274 12.47 -14.01 -4.92
CA GLN A 274 12.77 -14.17 -3.51
C GLN A 274 14.21 -14.63 -3.24
N ALA A 275 14.72 -15.56 -4.05
CA ALA A 275 16.11 -16.04 -3.92
C ALA A 275 17.11 -14.90 -4.11
N ASP A 276 16.91 -14.09 -5.14
CA ASP A 276 17.75 -12.92 -5.41
C ASP A 276 17.65 -11.87 -4.30
N ALA A 277 16.43 -11.63 -3.76
CA ALA A 277 16.23 -10.72 -2.64
C ALA A 277 17.03 -11.17 -1.41
N PHE A 278 17.03 -12.47 -1.13
CA PHE A 278 17.78 -13.05 -0.02
C PHE A 278 19.31 -12.97 -0.26
N ASP A 279 19.76 -13.20 -1.48
CA ASP A 279 21.18 -13.05 -1.84
C ASP A 279 21.67 -11.61 -1.65
N ILE A 280 20.88 -10.63 -2.09
CA ILE A 280 21.20 -9.19 -1.86
C ILE A 280 21.18 -8.86 -0.36
N PHE A 281 20.24 -9.41 0.40
CA PHE A 281 20.22 -9.26 1.86
C PHE A 281 21.48 -9.82 2.51
N CYS A 282 21.94 -11.00 2.09
CA CYS A 282 23.20 -11.57 2.57
C CYS A 282 24.41 -10.70 2.19
N GLN A 283 24.42 -10.08 1.00
CA GLN A 283 25.45 -9.13 0.61
C GLN A 283 25.44 -7.87 1.48
N MET A 284 24.26 -7.33 1.80
CA MET A 284 24.09 -6.19 2.73
C MET A 284 24.74 -6.49 4.07
N LEU A 285 24.48 -7.68 4.63
CA LEU A 285 25.10 -8.10 5.91
C LEU A 285 26.61 -8.24 5.81
N LYS A 286 27.14 -8.80 4.70
CA LYS A 286 28.59 -8.90 4.44
C LYS A 286 29.26 -7.54 4.30
N ALA A 287 28.53 -6.55 3.76
CA ALA A 287 28.98 -5.16 3.67
C ALA A 287 28.90 -4.40 5.01
N ALA A 288 28.55 -5.08 6.10
CA ALA A 288 28.37 -4.52 7.44
C ALA A 288 27.29 -3.40 7.48
N MET A 289 26.38 -3.38 6.51
CA MET A 289 25.23 -2.47 6.51
C MET A 289 24.14 -3.05 7.40
N LEU A 290 23.68 -2.25 8.38
CA LEU A 290 22.64 -2.67 9.32
C LEU A 290 21.25 -2.61 8.67
N PRO A 291 20.52 -3.74 8.57
CA PRO A 291 19.16 -3.73 8.08
C PRO A 291 18.23 -2.92 9.00
N ASN A 292 17.30 -2.19 8.40
CA ASN A 292 16.25 -1.50 9.14
C ASN A 292 14.94 -2.32 9.16
N SER A 293 13.90 -1.79 9.81
CA SER A 293 12.59 -2.46 9.92
C SER A 293 11.94 -2.75 8.55
N PHE A 294 12.14 -1.89 7.55
CA PHE A 294 11.62 -2.10 6.19
C PHE A 294 12.37 -3.22 5.47
N THR A 295 13.70 -3.30 5.64
CA THR A 295 14.51 -4.39 5.10
C THR A 295 14.04 -5.74 5.66
N PHE A 296 13.89 -5.82 7.00
CA PHE A 296 13.37 -7.04 7.64
C PHE A 296 11.94 -7.36 7.18
N GLY A 297 11.06 -6.36 7.09
CA GLY A 297 9.71 -6.55 6.60
C GLY A 297 9.69 -7.19 5.21
N SER A 298 10.48 -6.68 4.28
CA SER A 298 10.54 -7.19 2.91
C SER A 298 11.10 -8.61 2.83
N ILE A 299 12.20 -8.90 3.55
CA ILE A 299 12.83 -10.22 3.47
C ILE A 299 12.01 -11.30 4.20
N VAL A 300 11.38 -10.97 5.33
CA VAL A 300 10.50 -11.90 6.06
C VAL A 300 9.24 -12.20 5.25
N SER A 301 8.66 -11.19 4.58
CA SER A 301 7.55 -11.39 3.66
C SER A 301 7.93 -12.27 2.45
N SER A 302 9.18 -12.17 1.97
CA SER A 302 9.71 -13.08 0.95
C SER A 302 9.76 -14.53 1.46
N CYS A 303 10.26 -14.75 2.68
CA CYS A 303 10.27 -16.08 3.29
C CYS A 303 8.85 -16.64 3.45
N ALA A 304 7.89 -15.78 3.84
CA ALA A 304 6.47 -16.14 3.95
C ALA A 304 5.87 -16.57 2.61
N TYR A 305 6.24 -15.87 1.52
CA TYR A 305 5.71 -16.15 0.18
C TYR A 305 6.15 -17.53 -0.34
N VAL A 306 7.42 -17.90 -0.11
CA VAL A 306 7.96 -19.21 -0.54
C VAL A 306 7.83 -20.31 0.52
N ASN A 307 7.22 -20.01 1.67
CA ASN A 307 7.08 -20.89 2.83
C ASN A 307 8.44 -21.42 3.35
N ASP A 308 9.48 -20.59 3.28
CA ASP A 308 10.82 -20.94 3.77
C ASP A 308 10.96 -20.61 5.26
N LEU A 309 10.60 -21.59 6.10
CA LEU A 309 10.72 -21.48 7.54
C LEU A 309 12.17 -21.35 8.01
N GLY A 310 13.12 -22.00 7.31
CA GLY A 310 14.55 -21.99 7.67
C GLY A 310 15.13 -20.59 7.62
N SER A 311 15.02 -19.93 6.46
CA SER A 311 15.44 -18.54 6.27
C SER A 311 14.64 -17.59 7.16
N GLY A 312 13.33 -17.83 7.33
CA GLY A 312 12.47 -17.03 8.22
C GLY A 312 12.95 -17.03 9.68
N ARG A 313 13.35 -18.18 10.21
CA ARG A 313 13.93 -18.30 11.57
C ARG A 313 15.29 -17.62 11.68
N GLN A 314 16.13 -17.69 10.65
CA GLN A 314 17.41 -16.96 10.64
C GLN A 314 17.18 -15.45 10.66
N CYS A 315 16.23 -14.95 9.86
CA CYS A 315 15.84 -13.53 9.90
C CYS A 315 15.28 -13.13 11.27
N HIS A 316 14.49 -14.01 11.91
CA HIS A 316 13.98 -13.76 13.27
C HIS A 316 15.12 -13.63 14.28
N ALA A 317 16.07 -14.56 14.30
CA ALA A 317 17.24 -14.48 15.18
C ALA A 317 18.07 -13.22 14.94
N LEU A 318 18.21 -12.77 13.70
CA LEU A 318 18.87 -11.52 13.36
C LEU A 318 18.08 -10.30 13.86
N ALA A 319 16.76 -10.29 13.69
CA ALA A 319 15.89 -9.22 14.17
C ALA A 319 15.97 -9.06 15.69
N VAL A 320 15.97 -10.18 16.45
CA VAL A 320 16.21 -10.21 17.91
C VAL A 320 17.56 -9.60 18.25
N LYS A 321 18.63 -10.03 17.53
CA LYS A 321 19.99 -9.50 17.75
C LYS A 321 20.08 -8.00 17.54
N HIS A 322 19.31 -7.44 16.63
CA HIS A 322 19.30 -6.01 16.32
C HIS A 322 18.24 -5.22 17.10
N GLY A 323 17.46 -5.88 17.97
CA GLY A 323 16.40 -5.24 18.77
C GLY A 323 15.20 -4.76 17.94
N LEU A 324 14.97 -5.33 16.75
CA LEU A 324 13.89 -4.98 15.84
C LEU A 324 12.70 -5.95 15.87
N GLU A 325 12.80 -7.02 16.64
CA GLU A 325 11.80 -8.10 16.73
C GLU A 325 10.40 -7.57 17.08
N LEU A 326 10.31 -6.62 18.01
CA LEU A 326 9.04 -6.10 18.52
C LEU A 326 8.59 -4.79 17.84
N VAL A 327 9.30 -4.35 16.80
CA VAL A 327 8.82 -3.24 15.96
C VAL A 327 7.57 -3.71 15.22
N PRO A 328 6.42 -3.00 15.30
CA PRO A 328 5.13 -3.51 14.81
C PRO A 328 5.16 -4.06 13.39
N ILE A 329 5.80 -3.35 12.44
CA ILE A 329 5.92 -3.78 11.05
C ILE A 329 6.70 -5.11 10.91
N VAL A 330 7.76 -5.31 11.69
CA VAL A 330 8.60 -6.53 11.66
C VAL A 330 7.88 -7.68 12.33
N ALA A 331 7.30 -7.43 13.51
CA ALA A 331 6.56 -8.43 14.27
C ALA A 331 5.35 -8.96 13.48
N SER A 332 4.59 -8.09 12.79
CA SER A 332 3.46 -8.48 11.94
C SER A 332 3.93 -9.37 10.77
N CYS A 333 5.09 -9.08 10.17
CA CYS A 333 5.66 -9.93 9.13
C CYS A 333 6.06 -11.31 9.67
N PHE A 334 6.56 -11.42 10.91
CA PHE A 334 6.84 -12.72 11.53
C PHE A 334 5.55 -13.50 11.84
N VAL A 335 4.49 -12.83 12.31
CA VAL A 335 3.18 -13.46 12.50
C VAL A 335 2.69 -14.06 11.17
N ASP A 336 2.75 -13.29 10.08
CA ASP A 336 2.35 -13.76 8.74
C ASP A 336 3.24 -14.92 8.25
N MET A 337 4.56 -14.80 8.40
CA MET A 337 5.53 -15.81 7.99
C MET A 337 5.32 -17.13 8.72
N TYR A 338 5.21 -17.11 10.05
CA TYR A 338 4.97 -18.32 10.82
C TYR A 338 3.60 -18.94 10.51
N SER A 339 2.58 -18.13 10.28
CA SER A 339 1.24 -18.59 9.88
C SER A 339 1.28 -19.28 8.52
N LYS A 340 1.93 -18.71 7.51
CA LYS A 340 2.08 -19.30 6.18
C LYS A 340 2.93 -20.56 6.17
N CYS A 341 3.94 -20.64 7.06
CA CYS A 341 4.74 -21.84 7.27
C CYS A 341 4.05 -22.89 8.17
N ALA A 342 2.75 -22.73 8.47
CA ALA A 342 1.96 -23.62 9.33
C ALA A 342 2.53 -23.82 10.77
N LYS A 343 3.29 -22.82 11.26
CA LYS A 343 3.83 -22.78 12.64
C LYS A 343 3.00 -21.86 13.53
N MET A 344 1.72 -22.23 13.71
CA MET A 344 0.75 -21.39 14.41
C MET A 344 1.13 -21.08 15.86
N ASP A 345 1.81 -22.02 16.57
CA ASP A 345 2.25 -21.77 17.95
C ASP A 345 3.30 -20.65 18.02
N ASP A 346 4.21 -20.59 17.04
CA ASP A 346 5.21 -19.52 16.94
C ASP A 346 4.55 -18.19 16.52
N ALA A 347 3.56 -18.23 15.61
CA ALA A 347 2.79 -17.05 15.22
C ALA A 347 2.00 -16.45 16.40
N ILE A 348 1.32 -17.31 17.18
CA ILE A 348 0.56 -16.89 18.36
C ILE A 348 1.50 -16.25 19.40
N ARG A 349 2.63 -16.90 19.70
CA ARG A 349 3.62 -16.33 20.63
C ARG A 349 4.11 -14.97 20.18
N MET A 350 4.44 -14.82 18.89
CA MET A 350 4.85 -13.52 18.34
C MET A 350 3.76 -12.47 18.55
N PHE A 351 2.51 -12.80 18.23
CA PHE A 351 1.40 -11.89 18.40
C PHE A 351 1.16 -11.51 19.88
N GLU A 352 1.32 -12.46 20.80
CA GLU A 352 1.11 -12.24 22.26
C GLU A 352 2.19 -11.34 22.87
N ILE A 353 3.45 -11.45 22.45
CA ILE A 353 4.56 -10.64 22.98
C ILE A 353 4.62 -9.23 22.40
N MET A 354 3.84 -8.90 21.35
CA MET A 354 3.81 -7.56 20.78
C MET A 354 3.29 -6.53 21.80
N PRO A 355 4.07 -5.47 22.10
CA PRO A 355 3.66 -4.43 23.04
C PRO A 355 2.51 -3.58 22.49
N GLN A 356 2.46 -3.38 21.19
CA GLN A 356 1.41 -2.66 20.47
C GLN A 356 0.99 -3.50 19.27
N ARG A 357 -0.32 -3.74 19.16
CA ARG A 357 -0.92 -4.49 18.07
C ARG A 357 -1.69 -3.52 17.20
N ASP A 358 -1.20 -3.29 16.00
CA ASP A 358 -1.87 -2.49 14.99
C ASP A 358 -2.84 -3.34 14.15
N ILE A 359 -3.60 -2.70 13.29
CA ILE A 359 -4.56 -3.39 12.41
C ILE A 359 -3.88 -4.45 11.52
N VAL A 360 -2.61 -4.25 11.15
CA VAL A 360 -1.86 -5.21 10.31
C VAL A 360 -1.56 -6.48 11.07
N SER A 361 -1.14 -6.40 12.34
CA SER A 361 -0.88 -7.56 13.19
C SER A 361 -2.16 -8.37 13.50
N TRP A 362 -3.27 -7.68 13.78
CA TRP A 362 -4.56 -8.33 13.95
C TRP A 362 -4.99 -9.08 12.68
N ASN A 363 -4.91 -8.43 11.53
CA ASN A 363 -5.25 -9.05 10.24
C ASN A 363 -4.36 -10.26 9.92
N ALA A 364 -3.05 -10.15 10.14
CA ALA A 364 -2.12 -11.25 9.93
C ALA A 364 -2.49 -12.48 10.77
N MET A 365 -2.88 -12.26 12.04
CA MET A 365 -3.25 -13.35 12.94
C MET A 365 -4.63 -13.95 12.60
N ILE A 366 -5.65 -13.10 12.33
CA ILE A 366 -7.00 -13.55 11.95
C ILE A 366 -6.93 -14.36 10.64
N CYS A 367 -6.26 -13.84 9.61
CA CYS A 367 -6.10 -14.53 8.33
C CYS A 367 -5.26 -15.81 8.49
N GLY A 368 -4.19 -15.75 9.28
CA GLY A 368 -3.32 -16.89 9.54
C GLY A 368 -4.07 -18.05 10.20
N LEU A 369 -4.87 -17.78 11.24
CA LEU A 369 -5.72 -18.78 11.90
C LEU A 369 -6.76 -19.36 10.93
N ALA A 370 -7.41 -18.52 10.13
CA ALA A 370 -8.39 -18.97 9.13
C ALA A 370 -7.76 -19.92 8.12
N GLN A 371 -6.61 -19.56 7.55
CA GLN A 371 -5.89 -20.35 6.54
C GLN A 371 -5.37 -21.70 7.09
N ASN A 372 -5.03 -21.75 8.37
CA ASN A 372 -4.57 -22.97 9.03
C ASN A 372 -5.71 -23.82 9.64
N GLY A 373 -6.96 -23.56 9.25
CA GLY A 373 -8.12 -24.35 9.67
C GLY A 373 -8.57 -24.11 11.13
N GLN A 374 -8.01 -23.12 11.82
CA GLN A 374 -8.40 -22.73 13.18
C GLN A 374 -9.50 -21.66 13.15
N SER A 375 -10.57 -21.92 12.39
CA SER A 375 -11.63 -20.95 12.11
C SER A 375 -12.31 -20.42 13.38
N ALA A 376 -12.56 -21.27 14.37
CA ALA A 376 -13.17 -20.85 15.64
C ALA A 376 -12.31 -19.79 16.35
N ARG A 377 -10.99 -20.05 16.49
CA ARG A 377 -10.07 -19.09 17.10
C ARG A 377 -9.92 -17.80 16.31
N SER A 378 -9.99 -17.88 14.97
CA SER A 378 -9.97 -16.70 14.11
C SER A 378 -11.16 -15.78 14.40
N LEU A 379 -12.36 -16.33 14.54
CA LEU A 379 -13.57 -15.57 14.87
C LEU A 379 -13.55 -15.05 16.31
N GLU A 380 -13.07 -15.84 17.27
CA GLU A 380 -12.87 -15.40 18.67
C GLU A 380 -11.91 -14.20 18.74
N LEU A 381 -10.83 -14.24 17.95
CA LEU A 381 -9.85 -13.15 17.88
C LEU A 381 -10.45 -11.89 17.26
N TYR A 382 -11.30 -12.03 16.24
CA TYR A 382 -12.06 -10.90 15.70
C TYR A 382 -12.99 -10.29 16.75
N ASP A 383 -13.70 -11.12 17.53
CA ASP A 383 -14.56 -10.64 18.62
C ASP A 383 -13.76 -9.96 19.73
N GLU A 384 -12.53 -10.40 20.01
CA GLU A 384 -11.61 -9.74 20.93
C GLU A 384 -11.19 -8.36 20.41
N MET A 385 -10.79 -8.28 19.14
CA MET A 385 -10.46 -7.02 18.47
C MET A 385 -11.62 -6.02 18.57
N MET A 386 -12.85 -6.47 18.35
CA MET A 386 -14.05 -5.64 18.45
C MET A 386 -14.32 -5.11 19.87
N ARG A 387 -14.00 -5.89 20.89
CA ARG A 387 -14.19 -5.48 22.30
C ARG A 387 -13.22 -4.41 22.77
N LEU A 388 -12.07 -4.27 22.11
CA LEU A 388 -11.04 -3.29 22.52
C LEU A 388 -11.47 -1.84 22.31
N HIS A 389 -12.50 -1.57 21.48
CA HIS A 389 -13.06 -0.24 21.19
C HIS A 389 -11.99 0.87 21.03
N CYS A 390 -10.83 0.53 20.43
CA CYS A 390 -9.74 1.45 20.23
C CYS A 390 -9.86 2.08 18.84
N GLU A 391 -9.88 3.40 18.75
CA GLU A 391 -9.93 4.14 17.46
C GLU A 391 -8.77 3.78 16.51
N LEU A 392 -7.67 3.27 17.08
CA LEU A 392 -6.48 2.86 16.33
C LEU A 392 -6.59 1.45 15.70
N VAL A 393 -7.60 0.64 16.10
CA VAL A 393 -7.76 -0.74 15.66
C VAL A 393 -9.21 -0.95 15.18
N THR A 394 -9.57 -0.28 14.10
CA THR A 394 -10.87 -0.48 13.44
C THR A 394 -10.75 -1.54 12.35
N PRO A 395 -11.70 -2.50 12.24
CA PRO A 395 -11.73 -3.45 11.14
C PRO A 395 -11.70 -2.76 9.78
N ASN A 396 -10.94 -3.34 8.86
CA ASN A 396 -10.84 -2.87 7.49
C ASN A 396 -11.18 -4.00 6.49
N SER A 397 -11.07 -3.72 5.21
CA SER A 397 -11.31 -4.67 4.12
C SER A 397 -10.56 -6.01 4.34
N VAL A 398 -9.28 -5.97 4.72
CA VAL A 398 -8.46 -7.19 4.96
C VAL A 398 -8.96 -7.99 6.15
N THR A 399 -9.45 -7.33 7.21
CA THR A 399 -10.05 -8.00 8.38
C THR A 399 -11.23 -8.87 7.94
N PHE A 400 -12.12 -8.33 7.11
CA PHE A 400 -13.30 -9.05 6.66
C PHE A 400 -12.97 -10.17 5.66
N VAL A 401 -11.90 -10.05 4.85
CA VAL A 401 -11.40 -11.20 4.07
C VAL A 401 -11.02 -12.36 5.00
N GLY A 402 -10.32 -12.09 6.10
CA GLY A 402 -9.95 -13.11 7.08
C GLY A 402 -11.16 -13.76 7.75
N VAL A 403 -12.11 -12.93 8.23
CA VAL A 403 -13.34 -13.38 8.89
C VAL A 403 -14.23 -14.22 7.96
N LEU A 404 -14.44 -13.76 6.73
CA LEU A 404 -15.22 -14.49 5.72
C LEU A 404 -14.54 -15.80 5.31
N SER A 405 -13.21 -15.80 5.20
CA SER A 405 -12.43 -17.03 4.96
C SER A 405 -12.58 -18.02 6.11
N ALA A 406 -12.56 -17.56 7.36
CA ALA A 406 -12.80 -18.41 8.53
C ALA A 406 -14.21 -19.03 8.49
N CYS A 407 -15.23 -18.24 8.13
CA CYS A 407 -16.61 -18.75 7.97
C CYS A 407 -16.70 -19.78 6.84
N SER A 408 -16.00 -19.56 5.71
CA SER A 408 -15.97 -20.49 4.59
C SER A 408 -15.34 -21.83 5.00
N HIS A 409 -14.21 -21.81 5.71
CA HIS A 409 -13.58 -23.04 6.19
C HIS A 409 -14.39 -23.74 7.27
N ALA A 410 -15.14 -23.01 8.10
CA ALA A 410 -16.06 -23.57 9.09
C ALA A 410 -17.37 -24.12 8.47
N GLY A 411 -17.73 -23.67 7.26
CA GLY A 411 -19.00 -23.97 6.61
C GLY A 411 -20.20 -23.24 7.23
N ASP A 412 -19.97 -22.16 8.01
CA ASP A 412 -21.01 -21.40 8.70
C ASP A 412 -21.54 -20.27 7.82
N VAL A 413 -22.50 -20.62 6.96
CA VAL A 413 -23.11 -19.67 5.99
C VAL A 413 -23.80 -18.52 6.71
N GLN A 414 -24.49 -18.81 7.82
CA GLN A 414 -25.27 -17.80 8.52
C GLN A 414 -24.37 -16.70 9.10
N LYS A 415 -23.26 -17.08 9.76
CA LYS A 415 -22.29 -16.12 10.25
C LYS A 415 -21.58 -15.37 9.12
N GLY A 416 -21.20 -16.06 8.05
CA GLY A 416 -20.55 -15.41 6.91
C GLY A 416 -21.42 -14.32 6.28
N CYS A 417 -22.70 -14.58 6.04
CA CYS A 417 -23.65 -13.58 5.55
C CYS A 417 -23.83 -12.43 6.56
N SER A 418 -23.87 -12.73 7.87
CA SER A 418 -23.97 -11.70 8.91
C SER A 418 -22.75 -10.78 8.92
N TYR A 419 -21.53 -11.33 8.87
CA TYR A 419 -20.30 -10.52 8.82
C TYR A 419 -20.16 -9.73 7.52
N PHE A 420 -20.60 -10.29 6.39
CA PHE A 420 -20.64 -9.52 5.14
C PHE A 420 -21.60 -8.32 5.23
N THR A 421 -22.76 -8.52 5.82
CA THR A 421 -23.74 -7.46 6.05
C THR A 421 -23.20 -6.40 7.03
N GLN A 422 -22.53 -6.83 8.10
CA GLN A 422 -21.87 -5.95 9.07
C GLN A 422 -20.78 -5.09 8.40
N MET A 423 -19.95 -5.69 7.53
CA MET A 423 -18.92 -4.98 6.76
C MET A 423 -19.50 -3.80 5.96
N VAL A 424 -20.62 -4.05 5.28
CA VAL A 424 -21.24 -3.03 4.40
C VAL A 424 -22.01 -1.98 5.20
N ASN A 425 -22.83 -2.41 6.17
CA ASN A 425 -23.78 -1.52 6.84
C ASN A 425 -23.16 -0.78 8.02
N ASP A 426 -22.35 -1.46 8.84
CA ASP A 426 -21.81 -0.89 10.08
C ASP A 426 -20.47 -0.19 9.83
N PHE A 427 -19.61 -0.79 8.99
CA PHE A 427 -18.28 -0.25 8.70
C PHE A 427 -18.21 0.55 7.40
N HIS A 428 -19.28 0.56 6.59
CA HIS A 428 -19.34 1.25 5.30
C HIS A 428 -18.18 0.89 4.35
N ILE A 429 -17.71 -0.38 4.43
CA ILE A 429 -16.65 -0.89 3.57
C ILE A 429 -17.27 -1.38 2.26
N GLU A 430 -16.82 -0.81 1.15
CA GLU A 430 -17.24 -1.26 -0.18
C GLU A 430 -16.67 -2.66 -0.48
N PRO A 431 -17.52 -3.65 -0.82
CA PRO A 431 -17.05 -4.99 -1.09
C PRO A 431 -16.20 -5.08 -2.37
N ILE A 432 -15.03 -5.67 -2.25
CA ILE A 432 -14.11 -5.95 -3.35
C ILE A 432 -14.17 -7.43 -3.78
N SER A 433 -13.46 -7.80 -4.87
CA SER A 433 -13.46 -9.15 -5.44
C SER A 433 -13.13 -10.23 -4.42
N GLU A 434 -12.19 -9.98 -3.51
CA GLU A 434 -11.76 -10.92 -2.48
C GLU A 434 -12.87 -11.26 -1.49
N HIS A 435 -13.69 -10.29 -1.09
CA HIS A 435 -14.83 -10.53 -0.18
C HIS A 435 -15.87 -11.43 -0.85
N TYR A 436 -16.20 -11.15 -2.11
CA TYR A 436 -17.12 -11.98 -2.87
C TYR A 436 -16.55 -13.37 -3.13
N THR A 437 -15.25 -13.49 -3.36
CA THR A 437 -14.58 -14.79 -3.51
C THR A 437 -14.77 -15.65 -2.25
N CYS A 438 -14.57 -15.08 -1.05
CA CYS A 438 -14.79 -15.77 0.21
C CYS A 438 -16.27 -16.16 0.41
N LEU A 439 -17.21 -15.27 0.05
CA LEU A 439 -18.64 -15.54 0.16
C LEU A 439 -19.09 -16.65 -0.81
N ILE A 440 -18.60 -16.61 -2.05
CA ILE A 440 -18.88 -17.65 -3.06
C ILE A 440 -18.24 -18.98 -2.64
N ASP A 441 -17.02 -18.98 -2.09
CA ASP A 441 -16.38 -20.19 -1.56
C ASP A 441 -17.20 -20.79 -0.40
N LEU A 442 -17.74 -19.93 0.46
CA LEU A 442 -18.62 -20.34 1.55
C LEU A 442 -19.89 -21.03 1.02
N PHE A 443 -20.60 -20.42 0.07
CA PHE A 443 -21.78 -21.01 -0.55
C PHE A 443 -21.43 -22.30 -1.30
N ALA A 444 -20.35 -22.31 -2.07
CA ALA A 444 -19.90 -23.45 -2.84
C ALA A 444 -19.52 -24.63 -1.93
N ARG A 445 -18.85 -24.39 -0.80
CA ARG A 445 -18.50 -25.42 0.18
C ARG A 445 -19.72 -25.96 0.93
N ALA A 446 -20.72 -25.13 1.17
CA ALA A 446 -21.98 -25.51 1.81
C ALA A 446 -22.95 -26.26 0.86
N GLY A 447 -22.67 -26.26 -0.45
CA GLY A 447 -23.54 -26.87 -1.47
C GLY A 447 -24.64 -25.95 -2.01
N TRP A 448 -24.61 -24.66 -1.63
CA TRP A 448 -25.56 -23.64 -2.10
C TRP A 448 -25.08 -23.07 -3.45
N LEU A 449 -25.06 -23.96 -4.47
CA LEU A 449 -24.47 -23.63 -5.77
C LEU A 449 -25.32 -22.64 -6.56
N ASP A 450 -26.64 -22.68 -6.41
CA ASP A 450 -27.56 -21.80 -7.12
C ASP A 450 -27.48 -20.36 -6.57
N GLU A 451 -27.38 -20.20 -5.26
CA GLU A 451 -27.18 -18.90 -4.61
C GLU A 451 -25.80 -18.31 -4.94
N ALA A 452 -24.78 -19.17 -5.07
CA ALA A 452 -23.45 -18.75 -5.52
C ALA A 452 -23.51 -18.25 -6.99
N GLU A 453 -24.22 -18.95 -7.90
CA GLU A 453 -24.40 -18.54 -9.31
C GLU A 453 -25.18 -17.22 -9.41
N GLU A 454 -26.25 -17.05 -8.61
CA GLU A 454 -27.02 -15.81 -8.55
C GLU A 454 -26.14 -14.65 -8.07
N THR A 455 -25.36 -14.86 -7.01
CA THR A 455 -24.41 -13.87 -6.51
C THR A 455 -23.44 -13.45 -7.62
N ILE A 456 -22.77 -14.40 -8.30
CA ILE A 456 -21.82 -14.11 -9.39
C ILE A 456 -22.47 -13.32 -10.52
N SER A 457 -23.73 -13.62 -10.86
CA SER A 457 -24.43 -12.99 -11.98
C SER A 457 -24.67 -11.50 -11.74
N ASN A 458 -24.81 -11.09 -10.48
CA ASN A 458 -25.05 -9.71 -10.05
C ASN A 458 -23.76 -8.90 -9.83
N LEU A 459 -22.57 -9.52 -9.96
CA LEU A 459 -21.30 -8.85 -9.70
C LEU A 459 -20.76 -8.09 -10.91
N PRO A 460 -20.10 -6.95 -10.72
CA PRO A 460 -19.32 -6.30 -11.77
C PRO A 460 -18.11 -7.15 -12.21
N PHE A 461 -17.58 -8.02 -11.33
CA PHE A 461 -16.42 -8.91 -11.56
C PHE A 461 -16.83 -10.33 -12.01
N LYS A 462 -17.98 -10.51 -12.62
CA LYS A 462 -18.52 -11.83 -13.03
C LYS A 462 -17.61 -12.65 -13.96
N HIS A 463 -16.51 -12.07 -14.42
CA HIS A 463 -15.49 -12.72 -15.26
C HIS A 463 -14.15 -12.92 -14.53
N ASP A 464 -14.10 -12.64 -13.23
CA ASP A 464 -12.89 -12.87 -12.43
C ASP A 464 -12.52 -14.36 -12.40
N ALA A 465 -11.26 -14.65 -12.73
CA ALA A 465 -10.78 -16.03 -12.86
C ALA A 465 -10.76 -16.78 -11.51
N VAL A 466 -10.54 -16.08 -10.41
CA VAL A 466 -10.52 -16.68 -9.07
C VAL A 466 -11.93 -17.06 -8.64
N ILE A 467 -12.89 -16.17 -8.86
CA ILE A 467 -14.32 -16.40 -8.58
C ILE A 467 -14.83 -17.60 -9.38
N LEU A 468 -14.56 -17.61 -10.69
CA LEU A 468 -15.00 -18.70 -11.56
C LEU A 468 -14.32 -20.03 -11.20
N GLY A 469 -13.03 -19.99 -10.83
CA GLY A 469 -12.28 -21.16 -10.36
C GLY A 469 -12.83 -21.71 -9.03
N THR A 470 -13.20 -20.84 -8.10
CA THR A 470 -13.83 -21.21 -6.83
C THR A 470 -15.15 -21.93 -7.06
N MET A 471 -15.99 -21.42 -7.96
CA MET A 471 -17.26 -22.04 -8.35
C MET A 471 -17.05 -23.42 -8.99
N LEU A 472 -16.03 -23.58 -9.86
CA LEU A 472 -15.66 -24.87 -10.45
C LEU A 472 -15.28 -25.90 -9.39
N ASN A 473 -14.55 -25.51 -8.33
CA ASN A 473 -14.21 -26.39 -7.23
C ASN A 473 -15.46 -26.83 -6.46
N GLY A 474 -16.42 -25.94 -6.23
CA GLY A 474 -17.72 -26.26 -5.65
C GLY A 474 -18.50 -27.26 -6.51
N CYS A 475 -18.61 -27.01 -7.81
CA CYS A 475 -19.27 -27.92 -8.75
C CYS A 475 -18.64 -29.32 -8.73
N ARG A 476 -17.28 -29.40 -8.65
CA ARG A 476 -16.57 -30.67 -8.53
C ARG A 476 -16.94 -31.42 -7.24
N LYS A 477 -17.00 -30.70 -6.12
CA LYS A 477 -17.31 -31.30 -4.81
C LYS A 477 -18.71 -31.94 -4.78
N TYR A 478 -19.69 -31.33 -5.44
CA TYR A 478 -21.06 -31.79 -5.47
C TYR A 478 -21.47 -32.49 -6.78
N GLY A 479 -20.53 -32.72 -7.69
CA GLY A 479 -20.77 -33.47 -8.94
C GLY A 479 -21.66 -32.74 -9.96
N ASN A 480 -21.85 -31.42 -9.86
CA ASN A 480 -22.69 -30.66 -10.78
C ASN A 480 -21.93 -30.34 -12.08
N LEU A 481 -21.98 -31.29 -13.04
CA LEU A 481 -21.24 -31.21 -14.29
C LEU A 481 -21.78 -30.11 -15.21
N ASP A 482 -23.10 -29.88 -15.27
CA ASP A 482 -23.70 -28.91 -16.18
C ASP A 482 -23.33 -27.47 -15.78
N MET A 483 -23.35 -27.18 -14.51
CA MET A 483 -22.88 -25.90 -13.97
C MET A 483 -21.38 -25.73 -14.20
N ALA A 484 -20.58 -26.78 -13.99
CA ALA A 484 -19.15 -26.77 -14.24
C ALA A 484 -18.82 -26.45 -15.71
N LYS A 485 -19.57 -27.05 -16.67
CA LYS A 485 -19.42 -26.75 -18.10
C LYS A 485 -19.64 -25.25 -18.39
N ARG A 486 -20.67 -24.64 -17.79
CA ARG A 486 -20.97 -23.22 -17.97
C ARG A 486 -19.83 -22.32 -17.44
N PHE A 487 -19.37 -22.57 -16.22
CA PHE A 487 -18.33 -21.78 -15.59
C PHE A 487 -16.95 -21.99 -16.23
N ALA A 488 -16.59 -23.23 -16.60
CA ALA A 488 -15.36 -23.52 -17.31
C ALA A 488 -15.33 -22.82 -18.67
N LYS A 489 -16.44 -22.83 -19.43
CA LYS A 489 -16.54 -22.09 -20.70
C LYS A 489 -16.29 -20.59 -20.49
N ARG A 490 -16.89 -19.98 -19.46
CA ARG A 490 -16.70 -18.55 -19.16
C ARG A 490 -15.24 -18.25 -18.80
N LEU A 491 -14.59 -19.12 -18.03
CA LEU A 491 -13.20 -18.96 -17.62
C LEU A 491 -12.23 -19.12 -18.80
N LEU A 492 -12.45 -20.12 -19.67
CA LEU A 492 -11.59 -20.39 -20.81
C LEU A 492 -11.75 -19.39 -21.96
N VAL A 493 -12.89 -18.68 -22.07
CA VAL A 493 -13.04 -17.56 -23.00
C VAL A 493 -12.07 -16.42 -22.66
N ASN A 494 -11.90 -16.13 -21.38
CA ASN A 494 -11.02 -15.06 -20.91
C ASN A 494 -9.56 -15.51 -20.75
N ASN A 495 -9.33 -16.76 -20.34
CA ASN A 495 -8.04 -17.38 -20.13
C ASN A 495 -7.98 -18.76 -20.80
N PRO A 496 -7.73 -18.83 -22.11
CA PRO A 496 -7.73 -20.10 -22.88
C PRO A 496 -6.74 -21.14 -22.34
N ASP A 497 -5.62 -20.67 -21.77
CA ASP A 497 -4.53 -21.50 -21.26
C ASP A 497 -4.63 -21.83 -19.75
N ASN A 498 -5.81 -21.64 -19.16
CA ASN A 498 -6.02 -21.95 -17.74
C ASN A 498 -6.00 -23.47 -17.49
N ALA A 499 -4.82 -24.00 -17.20
CA ALA A 499 -4.60 -25.42 -16.92
C ALA A 499 -5.51 -25.96 -15.83
N SER A 500 -5.72 -25.19 -14.73
CA SER A 500 -6.55 -25.65 -13.61
C SER A 500 -7.99 -25.90 -14.03
N ALA A 501 -8.59 -25.01 -14.82
CA ALA A 501 -9.96 -25.17 -15.32
C ALA A 501 -10.09 -26.38 -16.25
N ILE A 502 -9.13 -26.53 -17.18
CA ILE A 502 -9.11 -27.65 -18.13
C ILE A 502 -9.02 -28.99 -17.39
N PHE A 503 -8.09 -29.12 -16.45
CA PHE A 503 -7.90 -30.36 -15.71
C PHE A 503 -9.07 -30.65 -14.75
N LEU A 504 -9.63 -29.64 -14.08
CA LEU A 504 -10.81 -29.80 -13.23
C LEU A 504 -12.00 -30.32 -14.05
N LEU A 505 -12.31 -29.67 -15.16
CA LEU A 505 -13.44 -30.08 -16.02
C LEU A 505 -13.20 -31.47 -16.63
N SER A 506 -11.96 -31.77 -17.10
CA SER A 506 -11.60 -33.09 -17.60
C SER A 506 -11.79 -34.19 -16.53
N ASN A 507 -11.40 -33.93 -15.29
CA ASN A 507 -11.58 -34.88 -14.20
C ASN A 507 -13.08 -35.08 -13.87
N MET A 508 -13.91 -34.04 -13.98
CA MET A 508 -15.36 -34.15 -13.81
C MET A 508 -16.01 -34.95 -14.94
N TYR A 509 -15.55 -34.81 -16.18
CA TYR A 509 -16.01 -35.65 -17.29
C TYR A 509 -15.67 -37.12 -17.04
N ILE A 510 -14.45 -37.42 -16.56
CA ILE A 510 -14.05 -38.78 -16.21
C ILE A 510 -14.94 -39.35 -15.12
N ALA A 511 -15.23 -38.59 -14.06
CA ALA A 511 -16.09 -39.00 -12.96
C ALA A 511 -17.54 -39.28 -13.38
N ASN A 512 -17.97 -38.68 -14.51
CA ASN A 512 -19.31 -38.91 -15.09
C ASN A 512 -19.27 -39.85 -16.30
N GLU A 513 -18.18 -40.60 -16.50
CA GLU A 513 -17.99 -41.59 -17.58
C GLU A 513 -17.99 -40.98 -19.01
N GLU A 514 -17.86 -39.66 -19.14
CA GLU A 514 -17.75 -38.93 -20.41
C GLU A 514 -16.30 -38.89 -20.95
N TRP A 515 -15.70 -40.08 -21.19
CA TRP A 515 -14.28 -40.22 -21.54
C TRP A 515 -13.85 -39.49 -22.81
N SER A 516 -14.71 -39.44 -23.82
CA SER A 516 -14.46 -38.77 -25.09
C SER A 516 -14.25 -37.26 -24.88
N ASN A 517 -15.10 -36.62 -24.08
CA ASN A 517 -15.02 -35.21 -23.79
C ASN A 517 -13.78 -34.87 -22.94
N ALA A 518 -13.42 -35.75 -22.03
CA ALA A 518 -12.18 -35.61 -21.23
C ALA A 518 -10.93 -35.69 -22.09
N SER A 519 -10.87 -36.63 -23.07
CA SER A 519 -9.76 -36.78 -23.99
C SER A 519 -9.59 -35.54 -24.88
N VAL A 520 -10.67 -35.05 -25.49
CA VAL A 520 -10.64 -33.85 -26.35
C VAL A 520 -10.07 -32.63 -25.61
N LEU A 521 -10.48 -32.41 -24.35
CA LEU A 521 -9.96 -31.30 -23.55
C LEU A 521 -8.48 -31.44 -23.22
N ARG A 522 -8.03 -32.65 -22.92
CA ARG A 522 -6.60 -32.91 -22.62
C ARG A 522 -5.73 -32.78 -23.85
N ASP A 523 -6.19 -33.28 -25.00
CA ASP A 523 -5.49 -33.17 -26.27
C ASP A 523 -5.37 -31.71 -26.72
N ALA A 524 -6.43 -30.90 -26.50
CA ALA A 524 -6.40 -29.46 -26.74
C ALA A 524 -5.37 -28.75 -25.83
N ALA A 525 -5.32 -29.12 -24.55
CA ALA A 525 -4.34 -28.56 -23.59
C ALA A 525 -2.90 -28.89 -23.99
N ILE A 526 -2.65 -30.14 -24.40
CA ILE A 526 -1.33 -30.57 -24.86
C ILE A 526 -0.94 -29.80 -26.13
N SER A 527 -1.88 -29.65 -27.07
CA SER A 527 -1.64 -28.97 -28.34
C SER A 527 -1.37 -27.47 -28.17
N SER A 528 -1.95 -26.83 -27.17
CA SER A 528 -1.70 -25.43 -26.81
C SER A 528 -0.44 -25.22 -25.95
N GLY A 529 0.27 -26.30 -25.58
CA GLY A 529 1.43 -26.21 -24.69
C GLY A 529 1.08 -25.90 -23.23
N THR A 530 -0.20 -26.05 -22.86
CA THR A 530 -0.66 -25.82 -21.49
C THR A 530 -0.22 -26.96 -20.59
N HIS A 531 0.75 -26.71 -19.73
CA HIS A 531 1.22 -27.69 -18.76
C HIS A 531 0.72 -27.36 -17.36
N LYS A 532 0.20 -28.38 -16.66
CA LYS A 532 -0.06 -28.25 -15.23
C LYS A 532 1.28 -28.09 -14.50
N VAL A 533 1.41 -27.04 -13.71
CA VAL A 533 2.55 -26.92 -12.81
C VAL A 533 2.57 -28.13 -11.89
N MET A 534 3.67 -28.87 -11.92
CA MET A 534 3.82 -30.08 -11.09
C MET A 534 3.79 -29.67 -9.61
N GLY A 535 3.02 -30.44 -8.81
CA GLY A 535 3.02 -30.25 -7.37
C GLY A 535 4.41 -30.52 -6.81
N ASN A 536 4.91 -29.57 -6.04
CA ASN A 536 6.15 -29.72 -5.29
C ASN A 536 5.80 -29.98 -3.82
N SER A 537 6.50 -30.91 -3.21
CA SER A 537 6.48 -31.13 -1.77
C SER A 537 7.91 -31.07 -1.27
N TRP A 538 8.14 -30.53 -0.10
CA TRP A 538 9.47 -30.46 0.48
C TRP A 538 9.45 -30.90 1.94
N ILE A 539 10.56 -31.47 2.38
CA ILE A 539 10.79 -31.86 3.76
C ILE A 539 12.16 -31.31 4.19
N ASP A 540 12.23 -30.81 5.40
CA ASP A 540 13.49 -30.44 6.04
C ASP A 540 14.04 -31.65 6.80
N VAL A 541 15.21 -32.15 6.38
CA VAL A 541 15.91 -33.25 7.03
C VAL A 541 17.31 -32.76 7.43
N GLY A 542 17.52 -32.56 8.70
CA GLY A 542 18.81 -32.14 9.24
C GLY A 542 19.26 -30.74 8.79
N GLY A 543 18.33 -29.81 8.51
CA GLY A 543 18.62 -28.44 8.04
C GLY A 543 18.84 -28.32 6.54
N GLN A 544 18.58 -29.39 5.77
CA GLN A 544 18.55 -29.37 4.31
C GLN A 544 17.12 -29.57 3.82
N VAL A 545 16.63 -28.60 3.03
CA VAL A 545 15.32 -28.70 2.40
C VAL A 545 15.41 -29.56 1.15
N GLN A 546 14.68 -30.66 1.15
CA GLN A 546 14.57 -31.57 0.02
C GLN A 546 13.23 -31.38 -0.67
N CYS A 547 13.28 -31.15 -1.99
CA CYS A 547 12.10 -30.90 -2.81
C CYS A 547 11.74 -32.14 -3.62
N PHE A 548 10.49 -32.58 -3.52
CA PHE A 548 9.90 -33.66 -4.30
C PHE A 548 8.94 -33.09 -5.33
N LYS A 549 9.13 -33.44 -6.59
CA LYS A 549 8.25 -33.05 -7.69
C LYS A 549 7.36 -34.22 -8.08
N ALA A 550 6.06 -33.99 -8.20
CA ALA A 550 5.16 -35.03 -8.68
C ALA A 550 5.56 -35.47 -10.10
N GLY A 551 5.80 -36.77 -10.29
CA GLY A 551 6.19 -37.36 -11.59
C GLY A 551 7.69 -37.29 -11.93
N SER A 552 8.56 -36.78 -11.05
CA SER A 552 9.99 -36.92 -11.22
C SER A 552 10.45 -38.33 -10.76
N SER A 553 11.36 -38.95 -11.51
CA SER A 553 12.05 -40.16 -11.05
C SER A 553 12.91 -39.81 -9.83
N PRO A 554 12.94 -40.69 -8.81
CA PRO A 554 13.75 -40.46 -7.62
C PRO A 554 15.23 -40.43 -7.95
N ASP A 555 15.96 -39.43 -7.41
CA ASP A 555 17.41 -39.49 -7.36
C ASP A 555 17.83 -40.71 -6.51
N ALA A 556 18.98 -41.31 -6.84
CA ALA A 556 19.47 -42.54 -6.22
C ALA A 556 19.59 -42.51 -4.68
N GLN A 557 19.63 -41.33 -4.07
CA GLN A 557 19.61 -41.14 -2.61
C GLN A 557 18.23 -41.37 -1.96
N PHE A 558 17.15 -41.41 -2.74
CA PHE A 558 15.77 -41.53 -2.26
C PHE A 558 15.14 -42.90 -2.56
N GLU A 559 15.83 -43.78 -3.23
CA GLU A 559 15.35 -45.13 -3.56
C GLU A 559 14.81 -45.83 -2.29
N GLN A 560 15.54 -45.74 -1.19
CA GLN A 560 15.14 -46.34 0.08
C GLN A 560 13.85 -45.73 0.69
N ILE A 561 13.65 -44.44 0.51
CA ILE A 561 12.43 -43.75 0.98
C ILE A 561 11.22 -44.14 0.13
N TYR A 562 11.42 -44.25 -1.18
CA TYR A 562 10.38 -44.73 -2.09
C TYR A 562 10.01 -46.19 -1.84
N ASP A 563 10.99 -47.04 -1.57
CA ASP A 563 10.73 -48.43 -1.18
C ASP A 563 9.91 -48.53 0.09
N VAL A 564 10.21 -47.72 1.11
CA VAL A 564 9.45 -47.67 2.36
C VAL A 564 8.05 -47.11 2.12
N LEU A 565 7.89 -46.07 1.31
CA LEU A 565 6.58 -45.50 0.95
C LEU A 565 5.73 -46.50 0.17
N GLN A 566 6.33 -47.24 -0.75
CA GLN A 566 5.65 -48.29 -1.51
C GLN A 566 5.24 -49.46 -0.63
N GLN A 567 6.08 -49.87 0.33
CA GLN A 567 5.72 -50.86 1.33
C GLN A 567 4.58 -50.40 2.23
N LEU A 568 4.62 -49.14 2.70
CA LEU A 568 3.51 -48.57 3.50
C LEU A 568 2.23 -48.48 2.69
N GLN A 569 2.28 -48.13 1.42
CA GLN A 569 1.10 -48.11 0.54
C GLN A 569 0.51 -49.49 0.32
N LEU A 570 1.35 -50.50 0.14
CA LEU A 570 0.91 -51.91 0.08
C LEU A 570 0.26 -52.37 1.40
N MET A 571 0.87 -52.02 2.55
CA MET A 571 0.30 -52.34 3.87
C MET A 571 -1.03 -51.61 4.11
N MET A 572 -1.21 -50.40 3.63
CA MET A 572 -2.48 -49.66 3.73
C MET A 572 -3.57 -50.32 2.87
N VAL A 573 -3.25 -50.73 1.63
CA VAL A 573 -4.17 -51.44 0.72
C VAL A 573 -4.59 -52.79 1.32
N ASP A 574 -3.68 -53.53 1.98
CA ASP A 574 -3.98 -54.79 2.65
C ASP A 574 -4.78 -54.57 3.93
N ALA A 575 -4.54 -53.47 4.67
CA ALA A 575 -5.37 -53.09 5.81
C ALA A 575 -6.81 -52.74 5.40
N ASP A 576 -7.00 -52.01 4.30
CA ASP A 576 -8.33 -51.69 3.74
C ASP A 576 -9.07 -52.97 3.27
N LYS A 577 -8.37 -53.93 2.68
CA LYS A 577 -8.95 -55.26 2.35
C LYS A 577 -9.37 -56.02 3.57
N LEU A 578 -8.55 -55.99 4.63
CA LEU A 578 -8.88 -56.64 5.93
C LEU A 578 -10.09 -55.99 6.58
N VAL A 579 -10.19 -54.64 6.58
CA VAL A 579 -11.35 -53.91 7.10
C VAL A 579 -12.61 -54.26 6.30
N THR A 580 -12.48 -54.36 4.97
CA THR A 580 -13.62 -54.74 4.11
C THR A 580 -14.07 -56.18 4.35
N GLN A 581 -13.13 -57.13 4.58
CA GLN A 581 -13.43 -58.51 4.96
C GLN A 581 -14.06 -58.62 6.35
N VAL A 582 -13.57 -57.88 7.34
CA VAL A 582 -14.16 -57.83 8.69
C VAL A 582 -15.58 -57.26 8.66
N ASN A 583 -15.80 -56.20 7.89
CA ASN A 583 -17.14 -55.62 7.73
C ASN A 583 -18.10 -56.56 7.01
N SER A 584 -17.65 -57.35 6.03
CA SER A 584 -18.47 -58.38 5.38
C SER A 584 -18.78 -59.56 6.31
N LEU A 585 -17.86 -59.94 7.19
CA LEU A 585 -18.07 -60.93 8.23
C LEU A 585 -19.04 -60.44 9.30
N CYS A 586 -18.93 -59.20 9.74
CA CYS A 586 -19.88 -58.59 10.69
C CYS A 586 -21.29 -58.45 10.12
N THR A 587 -21.44 -58.19 8.82
CA THR A 587 -22.76 -58.19 8.16
C THR A 587 -23.34 -59.60 8.04
N TYR A 588 -22.51 -60.63 7.89
CA TYR A 588 -22.94 -62.04 7.83
C TYR A 588 -23.39 -62.55 9.23
N ILE A 589 -22.69 -62.15 10.28
CA ILE A 589 -23.03 -62.52 11.67
C ILE A 589 -24.29 -61.80 12.15
N ASN A 590 -24.63 -60.64 11.65
CA ASN A 590 -25.86 -59.92 12.01
C ASN A 590 -27.08 -60.29 11.17
N SER A 591 -26.93 -61.22 10.23
CA SER A 591 -28.02 -61.75 9.38
C SER A 591 -28.47 -63.19 9.74
N GLU A 592 -27.86 -63.79 10.74
CA GLU A 592 -28.36 -65.00 11.48
C GLU A 592 -28.91 -64.56 12.84
#